data_f5ab694c9289731b825e32aa0b5db683
#
_entry.id   f5ab694c9289731b825e32aa0b5db683
#
_cell.length_a   1.000
_cell.length_b   1.000
_cell.length_c   1.000
_cell.angle_alpha   90.00
_cell.angle_beta   90.00
_cell.angle_gamma   90.00
#
_symmetry.space_group_name_H-M   'P 1'
#
loop_
_entity.id
_entity.type
_entity.pdbx_description
1 polymer ?
#
loop_
_entity_poly.entity_id
_entity_poly.type
_entity_poly.pdbx_seq_one_letter_code
_entity_poly.pdbx_strand_id
1 'polypeptide(L)'
;KEAAQQTLEAQGLYMFEAAQQKSDQPAGTILEQDPTGGSQVLEGSTVNVIVAGDQNVDYSDDNKDSESEKVVVPSVKGYLEKDAVNALNNAGLKVVKNYEYSDSVDAGKVISQTPAGGSSVDSGTTVTIVVSQGQKSVNVPSVLGDTKDAASSKLTGEGLKVAVKEAYSDSVAAGKVISQSIASGKTVPAGTTVTITVSLGPEEVSYSFSKTYAAPEGAVSASY
;
A
#
# COMPACT_ATOMS: atom_id res chain seq x y z
N LYS A 1 34.74 18.83 -9.72
CA LYS A 1 33.29 18.56 -9.82
C LYS A 1 33.02 17.20 -10.43
N GLU A 2 33.47 16.93 -11.66
CA GLU A 2 33.17 15.68 -12.39
C GLU A 2 33.65 14.41 -11.66
N ALA A 3 34.86 14.42 -11.09
CA ALA A 3 35.37 13.28 -10.33
C ALA A 3 34.51 12.98 -9.07
N ALA A 4 34.04 13.99 -8.39
CA ALA A 4 33.18 13.83 -7.22
C ALA A 4 31.78 13.29 -7.62
N GLN A 5 31.26 13.76 -8.74
CA GLN A 5 29.99 13.25 -9.28
C GLN A 5 30.09 11.75 -9.58
N GLN A 6 31.16 11.33 -10.28
CA GLN A 6 31.39 9.91 -10.57
C GLN A 6 31.57 9.07 -9.30
N THR A 7 32.25 9.62 -8.28
CA THR A 7 32.42 8.93 -6.99
C THR A 7 31.08 8.72 -6.27
N LEU A 8 30.20 9.71 -6.26
CA LEU A 8 28.86 9.63 -5.65
C LEU A 8 27.96 8.67 -6.43
N GLU A 9 27.96 8.76 -7.75
CA GLU A 9 27.19 7.87 -8.62
C GLU A 9 27.62 6.41 -8.45
N ALA A 10 28.91 6.13 -8.30
CA ALA A 10 29.44 4.78 -8.02
C ALA A 10 28.93 4.21 -6.68
N GLN A 11 28.51 5.07 -5.75
CA GLN A 11 27.91 4.71 -4.46
C GLN A 11 26.38 4.75 -4.49
N GLY A 12 25.77 4.92 -5.66
CA GLY A 12 24.32 5.04 -5.80
C GLY A 12 23.73 6.35 -5.28
N LEU A 13 24.56 7.41 -5.18
CA LEU A 13 24.18 8.75 -4.73
C LEU A 13 24.11 9.72 -5.90
N TYR A 14 23.37 10.81 -5.74
CA TYR A 14 23.29 11.88 -6.74
C TYR A 14 23.98 13.14 -6.22
N MET A 15 24.63 13.89 -7.12
CA MET A 15 25.21 15.18 -6.81
C MET A 15 24.32 16.30 -7.37
N PHE A 16 24.06 17.32 -6.55
CA PHE A 16 23.36 18.55 -6.96
C PHE A 16 24.25 19.76 -6.64
N GLU A 17 24.56 20.57 -7.64
CA GLU A 17 25.24 21.84 -7.45
C GLU A 17 24.25 22.88 -6.95
N ALA A 18 24.29 23.16 -5.66
CA ALA A 18 23.34 24.07 -4.99
C ALA A 18 23.70 25.53 -5.21
N ALA A 19 24.98 25.85 -5.31
CA ALA A 19 25.47 27.21 -5.57
C ALA A 19 26.90 27.23 -6.09
N GLN A 20 27.28 28.35 -6.72
CA GLN A 20 28.66 28.71 -6.96
C GLN A 20 29.09 29.85 -6.03
N GLN A 21 30.29 29.79 -5.52
CA GLN A 21 30.84 30.79 -4.61
C GLN A 21 32.24 31.23 -5.07
N LYS A 22 32.52 32.53 -4.95
CA LYS A 22 33.88 33.04 -5.22
C LYS A 22 34.87 32.44 -4.21
N SER A 23 35.95 31.89 -4.71
CA SER A 23 36.94 31.20 -3.91
C SER A 23 38.32 31.31 -4.55
N ASP A 24 39.41 31.25 -3.77
CA ASP A 24 40.77 31.15 -4.26
C ASP A 24 41.11 29.76 -4.84
N GLN A 25 40.17 28.81 -4.74
CA GLN A 25 40.33 27.49 -5.33
C GLN A 25 39.99 27.50 -6.83
N PRO A 26 40.56 26.58 -7.62
CA PRO A 26 40.22 26.46 -9.04
C PRO A 26 38.71 26.29 -9.24
N ALA A 27 38.16 26.92 -10.28
CA ALA A 27 36.76 26.81 -10.63
C ALA A 27 36.32 25.33 -10.76
N GLY A 28 35.17 25.00 -10.21
CA GLY A 28 34.65 23.61 -10.13
C GLY A 28 35.16 22.78 -8.96
N THR A 29 35.99 23.33 -8.06
CA THR A 29 36.38 22.69 -6.81
C THR A 29 35.14 22.68 -5.88
N ILE A 30 34.87 21.54 -5.24
CA ILE A 30 33.80 21.47 -4.22
C ILE A 30 34.31 22.13 -2.94
N LEU A 31 33.59 23.15 -2.47
CA LEU A 31 33.90 23.91 -1.28
C LEU A 31 33.19 23.34 -0.06
N GLU A 32 31.91 23.00 -0.23
CA GLU A 32 31.04 22.48 0.81
C GLU A 32 30.15 21.37 0.25
N GLN A 33 29.72 20.47 1.12
CA GLN A 33 28.72 19.45 0.80
C GLN A 33 27.77 19.21 1.96
N ASP A 34 26.52 18.89 1.64
CA ASP A 34 25.47 18.46 2.58
C ASP A 34 24.69 17.27 1.98
N PRO A 35 24.68 16.11 2.65
CA PRO A 35 25.32 15.76 3.94
C PRO A 35 26.85 15.79 3.89
N THR A 36 27.47 16.04 5.05
CA THR A 36 28.92 16.06 5.23
C THR A 36 29.54 14.70 4.91
N GLY A 37 30.79 14.70 4.45
CA GLY A 37 31.53 13.46 4.17
C GLY A 37 31.55 12.51 5.37
N GLY A 38 31.29 11.21 5.11
CA GLY A 38 31.18 10.19 6.14
C GLY A 38 29.79 10.03 6.77
N SER A 39 28.81 10.86 6.41
CA SER A 39 27.41 10.68 6.83
C SER A 39 26.83 9.40 6.24
N GLN A 40 26.03 8.68 7.03
CA GLN A 40 25.26 7.56 6.53
C GLN A 40 23.97 8.09 5.86
N VAL A 41 23.83 7.80 4.59
CA VAL A 41 22.67 8.19 3.78
C VAL A 41 22.10 6.98 3.07
N LEU A 42 20.83 7.04 2.68
CA LEU A 42 20.22 5.96 1.91
C LEU A 42 20.71 6.00 0.45
N GLU A 43 20.78 4.84 -0.19
CA GLU A 43 20.99 4.75 -1.64
C GLU A 43 19.94 5.60 -2.37
N GLY A 44 20.37 6.36 -3.38
CA GLY A 44 19.51 7.31 -4.08
C GLY A 44 19.39 8.68 -3.40
N SER A 45 20.10 8.94 -2.29
CA SER A 45 20.14 10.28 -1.68
C SER A 45 20.91 11.26 -2.54
N THR A 46 20.52 12.55 -2.48
CA THR A 46 21.22 13.65 -3.13
C THR A 46 22.19 14.30 -2.17
N VAL A 47 23.42 14.53 -2.64
CA VAL A 47 24.43 15.33 -1.96
C VAL A 47 24.47 16.70 -2.62
N ASN A 48 24.11 17.74 -1.88
CA ASN A 48 24.19 19.12 -2.34
C ASN A 48 25.63 19.61 -2.19
N VAL A 49 26.14 20.28 -3.20
CA VAL A 49 27.52 20.82 -3.16
C VAL A 49 27.54 22.30 -3.51
N ILE A 50 28.44 23.05 -2.86
CA ILE A 50 28.81 24.41 -3.25
C ILE A 50 30.17 24.29 -3.95
N VAL A 51 30.27 24.84 -5.15
CA VAL A 51 31.50 24.79 -5.95
C VAL A 51 32.16 26.16 -6.09
N ALA A 52 33.49 26.16 -6.22
CA ALA A 52 34.24 27.36 -6.57
C ALA A 52 33.85 27.84 -7.98
N GLY A 53 33.43 29.08 -8.08
CA GLY A 53 33.15 29.75 -9.33
C GLY A 53 34.41 30.38 -9.98
N ASP A 54 34.27 30.93 -11.20
CA ASP A 54 35.32 31.62 -11.88
C ASP A 54 35.69 32.91 -11.13
N GLN A 55 37.00 33.16 -10.96
CA GLN A 55 37.53 34.35 -10.28
C GLN A 55 37.14 35.67 -10.99
N ASN A 56 36.81 35.61 -12.27
CA ASN A 56 36.48 36.77 -13.09
C ASN A 56 34.96 37.08 -13.08
N VAL A 57 34.13 36.27 -12.43
CA VAL A 57 32.69 36.48 -12.27
C VAL A 57 32.44 36.97 -10.86
N ASP A 58 31.75 38.13 -10.76
CA ASP A 58 31.34 38.67 -9.47
C ASP A 58 30.06 37.93 -9.01
N TYR A 59 30.24 36.99 -8.09
CA TYR A 59 29.13 36.25 -7.47
C TYR A 59 28.47 36.99 -6.29
N SER A 60 28.95 38.23 -5.99
CA SER A 60 28.46 39.00 -4.85
C SER A 60 27.22 39.88 -5.17
N ASP A 61 26.82 39.96 -6.45
CA ASP A 61 25.69 40.81 -6.86
C ASP A 61 24.37 40.02 -7.07
N ASP A 62 24.31 38.74 -6.68
CA ASP A 62 23.09 37.92 -6.72
C ASP A 62 22.08 38.27 -5.61
N ASN A 63 22.22 39.43 -4.97
CA ASN A 63 21.25 39.97 -4.01
C ASN A 63 20.27 41.01 -4.63
N LYS A 64 20.12 40.96 -5.94
CA LYS A 64 19.13 41.77 -6.62
C LYS A 64 18.21 40.90 -7.47
N ASP A 65 17.00 40.73 -6.94
CA ASP A 65 15.94 39.90 -7.51
C ASP A 65 16.32 38.41 -7.64
N SER A 66 16.21 37.70 -6.55
CA SER A 66 16.03 36.24 -6.57
C SER A 66 14.70 35.92 -7.25
N GLU A 67 14.64 36.09 -8.56
CA GLU A 67 13.75 35.30 -9.38
C GLU A 67 14.28 33.88 -9.28
N SER A 68 13.84 33.15 -8.26
CA SER A 68 14.26 31.76 -8.04
C SER A 68 14.07 31.02 -9.35
N GLU A 69 15.13 30.38 -9.83
CA GLU A 69 15.08 29.65 -11.09
C GLU A 69 13.89 28.69 -11.05
N LYS A 70 12.90 28.98 -11.90
CA LYS A 70 11.68 28.16 -11.95
C LYS A 70 11.96 26.89 -12.72
N VAL A 71 11.64 25.78 -12.12
CA VAL A 71 11.71 24.46 -12.74
C VAL A 71 10.32 23.87 -12.88
N VAL A 72 10.11 23.12 -13.94
CA VAL A 72 8.84 22.42 -14.17
C VAL A 72 8.90 21.07 -13.45
N VAL A 73 7.94 20.81 -12.57
CA VAL A 73 7.82 19.55 -11.85
C VAL A 73 7.52 18.43 -12.83
N PRO A 74 8.38 17.39 -12.96
CA PRO A 74 8.08 16.21 -13.76
C PRO A 74 6.81 15.50 -13.29
N SER A 75 6.01 14.97 -14.22
CA SER A 75 4.88 14.12 -13.89
C SER A 75 5.37 12.71 -13.63
N VAL A 76 5.30 12.26 -12.37
CA VAL A 76 5.82 10.94 -11.95
C VAL A 76 4.72 9.98 -11.48
N LYS A 77 3.45 10.36 -11.60
CA LYS A 77 2.32 9.48 -11.28
C LYS A 77 2.38 8.19 -12.12
N GLY A 78 2.28 7.05 -11.47
CA GLY A 78 2.38 5.72 -12.10
C GLY A 78 3.80 5.20 -12.32
N TYR A 79 4.83 6.03 -12.08
CA TYR A 79 6.24 5.58 -12.16
C TYR A 79 6.56 4.67 -10.98
N LEU A 80 7.58 3.82 -11.13
CA LEU A 80 8.20 3.16 -9.99
C LEU A 80 8.83 4.21 -9.07
N GLU A 81 8.83 3.98 -7.77
CA GLU A 81 9.39 4.89 -6.76
C GLU A 81 10.77 5.39 -7.13
N LYS A 82 11.68 4.46 -7.50
CA LYS A 82 13.06 4.79 -7.89
C LYS A 82 13.11 5.74 -9.07
N ASP A 83 12.30 5.49 -10.10
CA ASP A 83 12.30 6.28 -11.33
C ASP A 83 11.70 7.67 -11.09
N ALA A 84 10.68 7.74 -10.22
CA ALA A 84 10.06 9.00 -9.79
C ALA A 84 11.05 9.88 -9.03
N VAL A 85 11.78 9.31 -8.08
CA VAL A 85 12.81 10.02 -7.30
C VAL A 85 13.91 10.54 -8.24
N ASN A 86 14.39 9.70 -9.14
CA ASN A 86 15.42 10.11 -10.11
C ASN A 86 14.94 11.25 -11.00
N ALA A 87 13.72 11.18 -11.54
CA ALA A 87 13.17 12.22 -12.41
C ALA A 87 13.04 13.57 -11.68
N LEU A 88 12.59 13.55 -10.42
CA LEU A 88 12.43 14.76 -9.62
C LEU A 88 13.79 15.35 -9.21
N ASN A 89 14.75 14.52 -8.78
CA ASN A 89 16.09 14.96 -8.43
C ASN A 89 16.82 15.57 -9.63
N ASN A 90 16.70 14.95 -10.82
CA ASN A 90 17.29 15.46 -12.05
C ASN A 90 16.70 16.82 -12.48
N ALA A 91 15.48 17.13 -12.03
CA ALA A 91 14.85 18.42 -12.21
C ALA A 91 15.23 19.44 -11.11
N GLY A 92 16.20 19.12 -10.24
CA GLY A 92 16.64 20.01 -9.16
C GLY A 92 15.62 20.14 -8.01
N LEU A 93 14.75 19.14 -7.82
CA LEU A 93 13.70 19.14 -6.81
C LEU A 93 14.06 18.17 -5.67
N LYS A 94 13.61 18.48 -4.45
CA LYS A 94 13.73 17.58 -3.29
C LYS A 94 12.53 16.63 -3.25
N VAL A 95 12.71 15.42 -2.72
CA VAL A 95 11.65 14.42 -2.67
C VAL A 95 11.37 13.97 -1.24
N VAL A 96 10.08 14.01 -0.87
CA VAL A 96 9.55 13.39 0.35
C VAL A 96 8.61 12.27 -0.05
N LYS A 97 8.69 11.12 0.62
CA LYS A 97 7.94 9.92 0.31
C LYS A 97 6.95 9.61 1.42
N ASN A 98 5.69 9.42 1.06
CA ASN A 98 4.65 8.87 1.90
C ASN A 98 4.19 7.54 1.29
N TYR A 99 3.65 6.64 2.12
CA TYR A 99 3.22 5.32 1.68
C TYR A 99 1.76 5.10 2.08
N GLU A 100 0.95 4.63 1.12
CA GLU A 100 -0.46 4.33 1.33
C GLU A 100 -0.83 3.02 0.65
N TYR A 101 -1.82 2.30 1.20
CA TYR A 101 -2.41 1.15 0.51
C TYR A 101 -3.28 1.62 -0.65
N SER A 102 -3.28 0.87 -1.74
CA SER A 102 -4.11 1.15 -2.91
C SER A 102 -4.61 -0.14 -3.55
N ASP A 103 -5.89 -0.19 -3.83
CA ASP A 103 -6.51 -1.32 -4.56
C ASP A 103 -6.36 -1.17 -6.08
N SER A 104 -5.96 0.01 -6.56
CA SER A 104 -5.90 0.35 -7.99
C SER A 104 -4.50 0.63 -8.52
N VAL A 105 -3.52 0.82 -7.64
CA VAL A 105 -2.12 1.09 -8.00
C VAL A 105 -1.24 0.01 -7.41
N ASP A 106 -0.44 -0.63 -8.26
CA ASP A 106 0.48 -1.69 -7.85
C ASP A 106 1.47 -1.19 -6.79
N ALA A 107 1.92 -2.10 -5.93
CA ALA A 107 2.96 -1.81 -4.93
C ALA A 107 4.23 -1.25 -5.59
N GLY A 108 4.82 -0.21 -4.96
CA GLY A 108 6.02 0.45 -5.44
C GLY A 108 5.80 1.50 -6.53
N LYS A 109 4.56 1.74 -6.97
CA LYS A 109 4.24 2.80 -7.93
C LYS A 109 3.68 4.05 -7.25
N VAL A 110 3.94 5.21 -7.83
CA VAL A 110 3.46 6.51 -7.34
C VAL A 110 1.96 6.65 -7.59
N ILE A 111 1.20 6.84 -6.52
CA ILE A 111 -0.24 7.12 -6.54
C ILE A 111 -0.49 8.59 -6.92
N SER A 112 0.24 9.50 -6.27
CA SER A 112 0.06 10.94 -6.41
C SER A 112 1.34 11.69 -6.09
N GLN A 113 1.39 12.94 -6.52
CA GLN A 113 2.47 13.87 -6.22
C GLN A 113 1.94 15.26 -5.91
N THR A 114 2.65 16.01 -5.09
CA THR A 114 2.36 17.41 -4.75
C THR A 114 3.68 18.17 -4.61
N PRO A 115 3.94 19.24 -5.39
CA PRO A 115 3.09 19.83 -6.42
C PRO A 115 2.81 18.90 -7.61
N ALA A 116 1.74 19.23 -8.36
CA ALA A 116 1.35 18.44 -9.53
C ALA A 116 2.42 18.49 -10.63
N GLY A 117 2.49 17.45 -11.46
CA GLY A 117 3.32 17.45 -12.67
C GLY A 117 2.92 18.60 -13.60
N GLY A 118 3.90 19.26 -14.18
CA GLY A 118 3.72 20.46 -15.01
C GLY A 118 3.65 21.79 -14.23
N SER A 119 3.62 21.76 -12.89
CA SER A 119 3.69 22.99 -12.08
C SER A 119 5.07 23.65 -12.23
N SER A 120 5.10 24.97 -12.31
CA SER A 120 6.33 25.77 -12.23
C SER A 120 6.59 26.15 -10.77
N VAL A 121 7.72 25.70 -10.24
CA VAL A 121 8.12 25.91 -8.84
C VAL A 121 9.56 26.38 -8.78
N ASP A 122 9.96 26.87 -7.62
CA ASP A 122 11.36 27.26 -7.40
C ASP A 122 12.27 26.03 -7.36
N SER A 123 13.48 26.15 -7.91
CA SER A 123 14.52 25.12 -7.78
C SER A 123 14.72 24.76 -6.30
N GLY A 124 14.93 23.47 -6.00
CA GLY A 124 15.02 22.99 -4.63
C GLY A 124 13.70 22.81 -3.88
N THR A 125 12.54 23.13 -4.54
CA THR A 125 11.21 22.87 -3.95
C THR A 125 11.03 21.39 -3.62
N THR A 126 10.42 21.11 -2.48
CA THR A 126 10.11 19.73 -2.08
C THR A 126 8.85 19.24 -2.76
N VAL A 127 8.96 18.12 -3.46
CA VAL A 127 7.82 17.37 -4.02
C VAL A 127 7.54 16.18 -3.12
N THR A 128 6.33 16.10 -2.61
CA THR A 128 5.85 14.92 -1.88
C THR A 128 5.25 13.94 -2.87
N ILE A 129 5.73 12.70 -2.88
CA ILE A 129 5.12 11.60 -3.63
C ILE A 129 4.46 10.63 -2.66
N VAL A 130 3.31 10.08 -3.05
CA VAL A 130 2.64 9.01 -2.33
C VAL A 130 2.85 7.72 -3.11
N VAL A 131 3.49 6.74 -2.49
CA VAL A 131 3.83 5.45 -3.11
C VAL A 131 2.87 4.37 -2.61
N SER A 132 2.39 3.56 -3.53
CA SER A 132 1.50 2.46 -3.21
C SER A 132 2.23 1.33 -2.47
N GLN A 133 1.63 0.85 -1.39
CA GLN A 133 1.99 -0.40 -0.72
C GLN A 133 1.23 -1.61 -1.33
N GLY A 134 0.45 -1.41 -2.38
CA GLY A 134 -0.45 -2.40 -2.94
C GLY A 134 -1.72 -2.55 -2.09
N GLN A 135 -2.44 -3.64 -2.28
CA GLN A 135 -3.65 -3.92 -1.52
C GLN A 135 -3.34 -4.22 -0.06
N LYS A 136 -4.13 -3.66 0.85
CA LYS A 136 -4.06 -4.03 2.26
C LYS A 136 -4.41 -5.50 2.42
N SER A 137 -3.56 -6.26 3.09
CA SER A 137 -3.80 -7.67 3.38
C SER A 137 -4.16 -7.87 4.85
N VAL A 138 -5.00 -8.87 5.13
CA VAL A 138 -5.49 -9.24 6.45
C VAL A 138 -5.39 -10.76 6.64
N ASN A 139 -5.28 -11.21 7.88
CA ASN A 139 -5.27 -12.63 8.20
C ASN A 139 -6.69 -13.14 8.44
N VAL A 140 -6.99 -14.32 7.92
CA VAL A 140 -8.28 -14.99 8.15
C VAL A 140 -8.27 -15.64 9.53
N PRO A 141 -9.15 -15.22 10.48
CA PRO A 141 -9.24 -15.85 11.79
C PRO A 141 -9.94 -17.21 11.70
N SER A 142 -9.76 -18.06 12.74
CA SER A 142 -10.55 -19.27 12.90
C SER A 142 -11.92 -18.93 13.47
N VAL A 143 -12.95 -19.41 12.81
CA VAL A 143 -14.36 -19.25 13.24
C VAL A 143 -15.09 -20.59 13.36
N LEU A 144 -14.38 -21.72 13.27
CA LEU A 144 -14.95 -23.04 13.45
C LEU A 144 -15.54 -23.20 14.86
N GLY A 145 -16.76 -23.68 14.96
CA GLY A 145 -17.47 -23.87 16.23
C GLY A 145 -18.04 -22.59 16.85
N ASP A 146 -17.76 -21.41 16.31
CA ASP A 146 -18.41 -20.16 16.74
C ASP A 146 -19.88 -20.14 16.35
N THR A 147 -20.66 -19.28 16.99
CA THR A 147 -22.01 -18.95 16.49
C THR A 147 -21.89 -18.12 15.20
N LYS A 148 -22.93 -18.15 14.36
CA LYS A 148 -23.02 -17.35 13.13
C LYS A 148 -22.63 -15.88 13.37
N ASP A 149 -23.19 -15.25 14.42
CA ASP A 149 -22.96 -13.83 14.72
C ASP A 149 -21.54 -13.57 15.21
N ALA A 150 -20.99 -14.44 16.07
CA ALA A 150 -19.63 -14.34 16.55
C ALA A 150 -18.60 -14.51 15.39
N ALA A 151 -18.85 -15.49 14.53
CA ALA A 151 -18.02 -15.73 13.34
C ALA A 151 -18.05 -14.53 12.38
N SER A 152 -19.25 -13.99 12.13
CA SER A 152 -19.43 -12.81 11.27
C SER A 152 -18.71 -11.60 11.86
N SER A 153 -18.86 -11.34 13.16
CA SER A 153 -18.18 -10.23 13.83
C SER A 153 -16.66 -10.35 13.81
N LYS A 154 -16.11 -11.55 14.02
CA LYS A 154 -14.66 -11.78 13.93
C LYS A 154 -14.13 -11.52 12.52
N LEU A 155 -14.78 -12.06 11.49
CA LEU A 155 -14.34 -11.90 10.10
C LEU A 155 -14.45 -10.45 9.64
N THR A 156 -15.56 -9.77 9.95
CA THR A 156 -15.75 -8.36 9.59
C THR A 156 -14.83 -7.43 10.37
N GLY A 157 -14.50 -7.77 11.62
CA GLY A 157 -13.51 -7.04 12.43
C GLY A 157 -12.12 -7.04 11.81
N GLU A 158 -11.75 -8.10 11.10
CA GLU A 158 -10.51 -8.19 10.33
C GLU A 158 -10.62 -7.56 8.93
N GLY A 159 -11.74 -6.92 8.59
CA GLY A 159 -11.95 -6.29 7.29
C GLY A 159 -12.29 -7.27 6.16
N LEU A 160 -12.81 -8.46 6.50
CA LEU A 160 -13.30 -9.46 5.54
C LEU A 160 -14.80 -9.32 5.32
N LYS A 161 -15.29 -9.80 4.19
CA LYS A 161 -16.71 -9.96 3.89
C LYS A 161 -17.15 -11.36 4.25
N VAL A 162 -18.40 -11.53 4.68
CA VAL A 162 -18.95 -12.82 5.07
C VAL A 162 -20.08 -13.22 4.13
N ALA A 163 -20.04 -14.45 3.63
CA ALA A 163 -21.15 -15.14 3.01
C ALA A 163 -21.53 -16.33 3.90
N VAL A 164 -22.84 -16.57 4.05
CA VAL A 164 -23.34 -17.67 4.88
C VAL A 164 -24.00 -18.71 3.99
N LYS A 165 -23.65 -19.98 4.24
CA LYS A 165 -24.35 -21.16 3.75
C LYS A 165 -24.82 -21.96 4.95
N GLU A 166 -25.83 -22.77 4.78
CA GLU A 166 -26.35 -23.66 5.80
C GLU A 166 -26.27 -25.09 5.31
N ALA A 167 -26.01 -26.02 6.22
CA ALA A 167 -25.97 -27.46 5.95
C ALA A 167 -26.33 -28.24 7.19
N TYR A 168 -26.92 -29.42 7.02
CA TYR A 168 -27.13 -30.37 8.13
C TYR A 168 -25.80 -30.94 8.62
N SER A 169 -25.71 -31.26 9.90
CA SER A 169 -24.55 -31.87 10.51
C SER A 169 -24.94 -32.65 11.75
N ASP A 170 -24.57 -33.91 11.79
CA ASP A 170 -24.78 -34.78 12.96
C ASP A 170 -23.76 -34.53 14.07
N SER A 171 -22.65 -33.87 13.76
CA SER A 171 -21.51 -33.66 14.68
C SER A 171 -21.40 -32.22 15.20
N VAL A 172 -22.04 -31.25 14.56
CA VAL A 172 -21.98 -29.85 14.94
C VAL A 172 -23.37 -29.35 15.30
N ALA A 173 -23.51 -28.77 16.49
CA ALA A 173 -24.80 -28.26 16.97
C ALA A 173 -25.34 -27.16 16.03
N ALA A 174 -26.67 -27.07 15.95
CA ALA A 174 -27.38 -26.05 15.16
C ALA A 174 -26.90 -24.63 15.54
N GLY A 175 -26.73 -23.75 14.55
CA GLY A 175 -26.25 -22.39 14.69
C GLY A 175 -24.75 -22.23 14.83
N LYS A 176 -23.98 -23.32 14.82
CA LYS A 176 -22.51 -23.30 14.90
C LYS A 176 -21.86 -23.46 13.52
N VAL A 177 -20.70 -22.84 13.33
CA VAL A 177 -19.92 -22.92 12.08
C VAL A 177 -19.29 -24.31 11.92
N ILE A 178 -19.66 -24.99 10.85
CA ILE A 178 -19.08 -26.29 10.44
C ILE A 178 -17.74 -26.08 9.74
N SER A 179 -17.70 -25.10 8.82
CA SER A 179 -16.52 -24.87 7.96
C SER A 179 -16.41 -23.42 7.51
N GLN A 180 -15.21 -23.03 7.10
CA GLN A 180 -14.94 -21.76 6.44
C GLN A 180 -14.18 -22.03 5.13
N SER A 181 -14.49 -21.23 4.08
CA SER A 181 -13.97 -21.43 2.72
C SER A 181 -12.48 -21.13 2.58
N ILE A 182 -11.94 -20.30 3.45
CA ILE A 182 -10.51 -19.96 3.49
C ILE A 182 -9.98 -20.36 4.87
N ALA A 183 -8.91 -21.14 4.90
CA ALA A 183 -8.32 -21.63 6.14
C ALA A 183 -7.84 -20.47 7.02
N SER A 184 -7.96 -20.67 8.35
CA SER A 184 -7.40 -19.73 9.34
C SER A 184 -5.90 -19.57 9.17
N GLY A 185 -5.36 -18.37 9.45
CA GLY A 185 -3.95 -18.01 9.29
C GLY A 185 -3.53 -17.69 7.85
N LYS A 186 -4.40 -17.86 6.86
CA LYS A 186 -4.14 -17.39 5.48
C LYS A 186 -4.20 -15.87 5.43
N THR A 187 -3.24 -15.27 4.75
CA THR A 187 -3.25 -13.84 4.42
C THR A 187 -3.96 -13.63 3.08
N VAL A 188 -4.93 -12.75 3.06
CA VAL A 188 -5.74 -12.44 1.87
C VAL A 188 -5.95 -10.91 1.77
N PRO A 189 -6.26 -10.37 0.59
CA PRO A 189 -6.63 -8.96 0.46
C PRO A 189 -7.81 -8.59 1.37
N ALA A 190 -7.77 -7.41 1.97
CA ALA A 190 -8.92 -6.87 2.72
C ALA A 190 -10.16 -6.83 1.80
N GLY A 191 -11.35 -7.06 2.38
CA GLY A 191 -12.59 -7.17 1.61
C GLY A 191 -12.81 -8.52 0.91
N THR A 192 -11.87 -9.47 1.03
CA THR A 192 -12.07 -10.86 0.55
C THR A 192 -13.29 -11.49 1.23
N THR A 193 -14.13 -12.18 0.47
CA THR A 193 -15.30 -12.87 1.00
C THR A 193 -14.92 -14.25 1.53
N VAL A 194 -15.19 -14.50 2.81
CA VAL A 194 -15.10 -15.80 3.45
C VAL A 194 -16.51 -16.37 3.57
N THR A 195 -16.76 -17.52 2.96
CA THR A 195 -18.02 -18.25 3.12
C THR A 195 -17.92 -19.14 4.35
N ILE A 196 -18.82 -18.97 5.30
CA ILE A 196 -18.99 -19.87 6.44
C ILE A 196 -20.18 -20.79 6.18
N THR A 197 -20.04 -22.08 6.58
CA THR A 197 -21.16 -23.01 6.58
C THR A 197 -21.63 -23.19 8.01
N VAL A 198 -22.90 -22.91 8.27
CA VAL A 198 -23.52 -22.97 9.58
C VAL A 198 -24.39 -24.23 9.67
N SER A 199 -24.29 -24.94 10.77
CA SER A 199 -25.06 -26.16 11.03
C SER A 199 -26.55 -25.86 11.22
N LEU A 200 -27.39 -26.64 10.59
CA LEU A 200 -28.83 -26.73 10.88
C LEU A 200 -29.14 -27.79 11.99
N GLY A 201 -28.09 -28.50 12.47
CA GLY A 201 -28.25 -29.68 13.29
C GLY A 201 -28.39 -30.94 12.43
N PRO A 202 -28.75 -32.08 13.03
CA PRO A 202 -29.05 -33.31 12.30
C PRO A 202 -30.22 -33.12 11.30
N GLU A 203 -30.15 -33.83 10.18
CA GLU A 203 -31.30 -33.85 9.26
C GLU A 203 -32.46 -34.61 9.86
N GLU A 204 -33.61 -33.94 10.05
CA GLU A 204 -34.79 -34.58 10.54
C GLU A 204 -35.43 -35.43 9.42
N VAL A 205 -35.44 -36.72 9.60
CA VAL A 205 -36.15 -37.64 8.71
C VAL A 205 -37.51 -37.98 9.30
N SER A 206 -38.56 -37.46 8.67
CA SER A 206 -39.91 -37.80 9.08
C SER A 206 -40.39 -39.10 8.40
N TYR A 207 -40.83 -40.07 9.22
CA TYR A 207 -41.42 -41.30 8.72
C TYR A 207 -42.93 -41.22 8.96
N SER A 208 -43.74 -41.41 7.91
CA SER A 208 -45.19 -41.60 8.04
C SER A 208 -45.49 -43.09 8.05
N PHE A 209 -46.11 -43.57 9.12
CA PHE A 209 -46.61 -44.95 9.19
C PHE A 209 -48.13 -44.92 8.99
N SER A 210 -48.62 -45.56 7.92
CA SER A 210 -50.05 -45.85 7.78
C SER A 210 -50.25 -47.36 7.98
N LYS A 211 -51.02 -47.73 8.96
CA LYS A 211 -51.44 -49.11 9.18
C LYS A 211 -52.94 -49.19 8.89
N THR A 212 -53.27 -49.84 7.79
CA THR A 212 -54.68 -50.11 7.47
C THR A 212 -55.05 -51.40 8.20
N TYR A 213 -56.01 -51.32 9.10
CA TYR A 213 -56.62 -52.50 9.69
C TYR A 213 -57.79 -52.89 8.82
N ALA A 214 -57.78 -54.10 8.27
CA ALA A 214 -58.98 -54.65 7.69
C ALA A 214 -60.01 -54.92 8.80
N ALA A 215 -61.22 -54.44 8.61
CA ALA A 215 -62.29 -54.82 9.51
C ALA A 215 -62.50 -56.36 9.47
N PRO A 216 -62.64 -56.98 10.61
CA PRO A 216 -62.98 -58.42 10.61
C PRO A 216 -64.18 -58.70 9.80
N GLU A 217 -64.19 -59.79 9.03
CA GLU A 217 -65.34 -60.22 8.29
C GLU A 217 -66.56 -60.39 9.24
N GLY A 218 -67.69 -59.70 8.91
CA GLY A 218 -68.89 -59.74 9.70
C GLY A 218 -69.12 -58.52 10.60
N ALA A 219 -68.29 -57.49 10.58
CA ALA A 219 -68.58 -56.26 11.30
C ALA A 219 -69.75 -55.50 10.62
N VAL A 220 -70.94 -55.54 11.22
CA VAL A 220 -72.10 -54.72 10.83
C VAL A 220 -71.93 -53.31 11.38
N SER A 221 -72.06 -52.29 10.52
CA SER A 221 -72.06 -50.91 10.91
C SER A 221 -73.36 -50.64 11.68
N ALA A 222 -73.28 -50.33 12.96
CA ALA A 222 -74.41 -49.81 13.72
C ALA A 222 -74.47 -48.31 13.44
N SER A 223 -75.56 -47.87 12.77
CA SER A 223 -75.90 -46.46 12.64
C SER A 223 -76.82 -46.11 13.84
N TYR A 224 -76.43 -45.09 14.59
CA TYR A 224 -77.30 -44.43 15.57
C TYR A 224 -77.98 -43.23 14.95
#